data_6a12c95af9033f1a11604579b4168c66
#
_entry.id   6a12c95af9033f1a11604579b4168c66
#
_cell.length_a   1.000
_cell.length_b   1.000
_cell.length_c   1.000
_cell.angle_alpha   90.00
_cell.angle_beta   90.00
_cell.angle_gamma   90.00
#
_symmetry.space_group_name_H-M   'P 1'
#
loop_
_entity.id
_entity.type
_entity.pdbx_description
1 polymer ?
#
loop_
_entity_poly.entity_id
_entity_poly.type
_entity_poly.pdbx_seq_one_letter_code
_entity_poly.pdbx_strand_id
1 'polypeptide(L)'
;MNRYAQAPLEIDVAVELDIGQGRLIIEALAERPFKSVFELIGKLNRWANEAFAGGAGSAVFAFSMAELALTLAALGELPFNRVHALVHSLKAQLQQELALAHG
;
A
#
# COMPACT_ATOMS: atom_id res chain seq x y z
N MET A 1 -30.21 1.61 8.99
CA MET A 1 -29.70 1.01 8.34
C MET A 1 -28.83 1.41 7.34
N ASN A 2 -28.11 2.24 7.29
CA ASN A 2 -27.25 2.60 6.38
C ASN A 2 -25.98 2.06 6.40
N ARG A 3 -25.65 1.15 7.29
CA ARG A 3 -24.36 0.54 7.31
C ARG A 3 -24.10 -0.14 6.04
N TYR A 4 -25.10 -0.52 5.33
CA TYR A 4 -24.84 -1.18 4.09
C TYR A 4 -24.23 -0.26 3.09
N ALA A 5 -24.59 0.99 3.14
CA ALA A 5 -24.05 1.92 2.20
C ALA A 5 -22.61 2.16 2.42
N GLN A 6 -22.13 1.91 3.66
CA GLN A 6 -20.77 2.17 3.90
C GLN A 6 -19.88 1.06 3.55
N ALA A 7 -20.37 -0.16 3.58
CA ALA A 7 -19.54 -1.31 3.31
C ALA A 7 -18.80 -1.20 2.00
N PRO A 8 -19.43 -0.81 0.92
CA PRO A 8 -18.70 -0.75 -0.36
C PRO A 8 -17.63 0.30 -0.39
N LEU A 9 -17.62 1.23 0.55
CA LEU A 9 -16.61 2.24 0.56
C LEU A 9 -15.33 1.77 1.20
N GLU A 10 -15.37 0.59 1.83
CA GLU A 10 -14.21 0.07 2.50
C GLU A 10 -13.52 -0.98 1.66
N ILE A 11 -13.33 -0.71 0.41
CA ILE A 11 -12.69 -1.65 -0.48
C ILE A 11 -11.18 -1.60 -0.29
N ASP A 12 -10.58 -2.74 -0.06
CA ASP A 12 -9.14 -2.86 0.05
C ASP A 12 -8.56 -3.29 -1.29
N VAL A 13 -7.39 -2.78 -1.60
CA VAL A 13 -6.66 -3.17 -2.79
C VAL A 13 -5.51 -4.08 -2.38
N ALA A 14 -5.54 -5.31 -2.83
CA ALA A 14 -4.50 -6.28 -2.49
C ALA A 14 -3.32 -6.10 -3.44
N VAL A 15 -2.16 -5.85 -2.89
CA VAL A 15 -0.97 -5.57 -3.67
C VAL A 15 0.15 -6.50 -3.25
N GLU A 16 0.83 -7.11 -4.19
CA GLU A 16 1.96 -7.96 -3.87
C GLU A 16 3.22 -7.12 -3.78
N LEU A 17 3.96 -7.25 -2.70
CA LEU A 17 5.15 -6.46 -2.44
C LEU A 17 6.27 -7.37 -1.95
N ASP A 18 7.50 -7.11 -2.41
CA ASP A 18 8.65 -7.75 -1.79
C ASP A 18 9.11 -6.89 -0.62
N ILE A 19 10.09 -7.38 0.14
CA ILE A 19 10.51 -6.68 1.34
C ILE A 19 11.16 -5.34 1.00
N GLY A 20 11.88 -5.26 -0.11
CA GLY A 20 12.50 -3.99 -0.52
C GLY A 20 11.46 -2.94 -0.86
N GLN A 21 10.38 -3.36 -1.53
CA GLN A 21 9.30 -2.46 -1.87
C GLN A 21 8.58 -1.99 -0.61
N GLY A 22 8.33 -2.90 0.32
CA GLY A 22 7.69 -2.55 1.59
C GLY A 22 8.53 -1.55 2.38
N ARG A 23 9.85 -1.75 2.42
CA ARG A 23 10.74 -0.83 3.11
C ARG A 23 10.78 0.53 2.45
N LEU A 24 10.72 0.58 1.13
CA LEU A 24 10.72 1.85 0.42
C LEU A 24 9.45 2.63 0.72
N ILE A 25 8.33 1.96 0.81
CA ILE A 25 7.07 2.59 1.18
C ILE A 25 7.18 3.16 2.59
N ILE A 26 7.70 2.40 3.53
CA ILE A 26 7.85 2.87 4.91
C ILE A 26 8.78 4.08 4.96
N GLU A 27 9.88 4.04 4.19
CA GLU A 27 10.79 5.17 4.13
C GLU A 27 10.08 6.43 3.63
N ALA A 28 9.28 6.30 2.57
CA ALA A 28 8.57 7.44 2.01
C ALA A 28 7.55 8.00 3.00
N LEU A 29 6.82 7.10 3.67
CA LEU A 29 5.81 7.53 4.64
C LEU A 29 6.45 8.22 5.83
N ALA A 30 7.64 7.77 6.22
CA ALA A 30 8.31 8.34 7.39
C ALA A 30 8.72 9.80 7.18
N GLU A 31 8.74 10.27 5.92
CA GLU A 31 9.04 11.66 5.66
C GLU A 31 7.83 12.57 5.83
N ARG A 32 6.68 12.02 6.09
CA ARG A 32 5.45 12.80 6.23
C ARG A 32 5.12 12.98 7.71
N PRO A 33 4.23 13.91 8.06
CA PRO A 33 3.89 14.12 9.47
C PRO A 33 3.39 12.83 10.11
N PHE A 34 3.94 12.53 11.28
CA PHE A 34 3.67 11.27 11.96
C PHE A 34 2.18 11.00 12.13
N LYS A 35 1.43 12.02 12.49
CA LYS A 35 0.00 11.85 12.74
C LYS A 35 -0.75 11.27 11.55
N SER A 36 -0.30 11.57 10.34
CA SER A 36 -1.02 11.13 9.16
C SER A 36 -0.60 9.74 8.69
N VAL A 37 0.53 9.21 9.19
CA VAL A 37 1.06 7.96 8.66
C VAL A 37 1.29 6.85 9.67
N PHE A 38 1.18 7.15 10.98
CA PHE A 38 1.65 6.18 11.97
C PHE A 38 0.88 4.85 11.94
N GLU A 39 -0.41 4.89 11.67
CA GLU A 39 -1.18 3.64 11.63
C GLU A 39 -0.77 2.78 10.45
N LEU A 40 -0.56 3.40 9.30
CA LEU A 40 -0.17 2.65 8.11
C LEU A 40 1.24 2.10 8.26
N ILE A 41 2.16 2.89 8.81
CA ILE A 41 3.51 2.40 9.07
C ILE A 41 3.45 1.21 10.01
N GLY A 42 2.63 1.28 11.06
CA GLY A 42 2.47 0.17 11.99
C GLY A 42 1.95 -1.08 11.32
N LYS A 43 0.97 -0.93 10.44
CA LYS A 43 0.42 -2.07 9.70
C LYS A 43 1.48 -2.69 8.79
N LEU A 44 2.25 -1.85 8.10
CA LEU A 44 3.29 -2.35 7.20
C LEU A 44 4.39 -3.05 7.97
N ASN A 45 4.78 -2.53 9.12
CA ASN A 45 5.80 -3.18 9.94
C ASN A 45 5.34 -4.55 10.42
N ARG A 46 4.11 -4.66 10.89
CA ARG A 46 3.58 -5.96 11.32
C ARG A 46 3.51 -6.94 10.17
N TRP A 47 3.02 -6.46 9.02
CA TRP A 47 2.93 -7.28 7.83
C TRP A 47 4.32 -7.80 7.43
N ALA A 48 5.32 -6.93 7.41
CA ALA A 48 6.66 -7.32 7.02
C ALA A 48 7.23 -8.36 7.99
N ASN A 49 7.04 -8.16 9.28
CA ASN A 49 7.54 -9.10 10.27
C ASN A 49 6.89 -10.47 10.11
N GLU A 50 5.60 -10.50 9.88
CA GLU A 50 4.89 -11.77 9.76
C GLU A 50 5.15 -12.45 8.43
N ALA A 51 5.14 -11.68 7.35
CA ALA A 51 5.24 -12.26 6.03
C ALA A 51 6.65 -12.77 5.72
N PHE A 52 7.67 -12.05 6.19
CA PHE A 52 9.03 -12.39 5.83
C PHE A 52 9.80 -13.15 6.90
N ALA A 53 9.19 -13.38 8.05
CA ALA A 53 9.83 -14.16 9.09
C ALA A 53 10.13 -15.58 8.60
N GLY A 54 9.31 -16.10 7.71
CA GLY A 54 9.51 -17.43 7.17
C GLY A 54 10.32 -17.48 5.89
N GLY A 55 10.90 -16.36 5.47
CA GLY A 55 11.73 -16.35 4.29
C GLY A 55 11.00 -16.14 2.98
N ALA A 56 9.75 -15.67 3.03
CA ALA A 56 8.99 -15.42 1.80
C ALA A 56 9.66 -14.31 0.98
N GLY A 57 9.63 -14.43 -0.34
CA GLY A 57 10.20 -13.43 -1.22
C GLY A 57 9.27 -12.25 -1.42
N SER A 58 7.97 -12.48 -1.37
CA SER A 58 6.98 -11.42 -1.48
C SER A 58 5.73 -11.84 -0.74
N ALA A 59 4.84 -10.90 -0.48
CA ALA A 59 3.60 -11.18 0.20
C ALA A 59 2.57 -10.12 -0.14
N VAL A 60 1.31 -10.45 0.04
CA VAL A 60 0.23 -9.53 -0.28
C VAL A 60 -0.03 -8.60 0.90
N PHE A 61 -0.17 -7.31 0.63
CA PHE A 61 -0.59 -6.33 1.61
C PHE A 61 -1.87 -5.67 1.12
N ALA A 62 -2.86 -5.57 1.98
CA ALA A 62 -4.13 -4.94 1.61
C ALA A 62 -4.14 -3.48 2.03
N PHE A 63 -4.18 -2.58 1.05
CA PHE A 63 -4.33 -1.14 1.30
C PHE A 63 -5.79 -0.76 1.19
N SER A 64 -6.27 0.11 2.07
CA SER A 64 -7.51 0.79 1.76
C SER A 64 -7.22 1.81 0.66
N MET A 65 -8.25 2.32 0.00
CA MET A 65 -8.01 3.33 -1.04
C MET A 65 -7.32 4.56 -0.48
N ALA A 66 -7.70 4.97 0.71
CA ALA A 66 -7.06 6.14 1.34
C ALA A 66 -5.59 5.85 1.65
N GLU A 67 -5.28 4.65 2.11
CA GLU A 67 -3.90 4.27 2.41
C GLU A 67 -3.08 4.21 1.14
N LEU A 68 -3.65 3.69 0.06
CA LEU A 68 -2.93 3.62 -1.20
C LEU A 68 -2.67 5.02 -1.76
N ALA A 69 -3.64 5.91 -1.66
CA ALA A 69 -3.46 7.30 -2.10
C ALA A 69 -2.36 7.98 -1.31
N LEU A 70 -2.33 7.77 0.00
CA LEU A 70 -1.29 8.31 0.86
C LEU A 70 0.08 7.76 0.47
N THR A 71 0.15 6.47 0.20
CA THR A 71 1.39 5.81 -0.19
C THR A 71 1.91 6.38 -1.52
N LEU A 72 1.04 6.53 -2.50
CA LEU A 72 1.45 7.07 -3.79
C LEU A 72 1.93 8.51 -3.66
N ALA A 73 1.24 9.30 -2.84
CA ALA A 73 1.65 10.68 -2.61
C ALA A 73 3.02 10.74 -1.93
N ALA A 74 3.25 9.87 -0.96
CA ALA A 74 4.52 9.83 -0.25
C ALA A 74 5.66 9.41 -1.19
N LEU A 75 5.42 8.40 -2.02
CA LEU A 75 6.44 7.95 -2.96
C LEU A 75 6.76 9.05 -3.97
N GLY A 76 5.78 9.86 -4.33
CA GLY A 76 5.99 10.95 -5.26
C GLY A 76 6.94 12.02 -4.76
N GLU A 77 7.23 12.04 -3.44
CA GLU A 77 8.16 13.01 -2.89
C GLU A 77 9.61 12.51 -2.91
N LEU A 78 9.83 11.26 -3.25
CA LEU A 78 11.18 10.71 -3.36
C LEU A 78 11.68 10.82 -4.80
N PRO A 79 13.00 10.72 -5.03
CA PRO A 79 13.53 10.80 -6.38
C PRO A 79 12.89 9.78 -7.32
N PHE A 80 12.52 10.23 -8.50
CA PHE A 80 11.80 9.40 -9.47
C PHE A 80 12.51 8.08 -9.75
N ASN A 81 13.83 8.11 -9.90
CA ASN A 81 14.54 6.89 -10.25
C ASN A 81 14.54 5.84 -9.15
N ARG A 82 14.19 6.23 -7.93
CA ARG A 82 14.10 5.26 -6.83
C ARG A 82 12.72 4.60 -6.78
N VAL A 83 11.68 5.31 -7.22
CA VAL A 83 10.31 4.87 -6.96
C VAL A 83 9.51 4.52 -8.20
N HIS A 84 9.98 4.86 -9.40
CA HIS A 84 9.13 4.74 -10.58
C HIS A 84 8.64 3.32 -10.84
N ALA A 85 9.48 2.33 -10.61
CA ALA A 85 9.07 0.95 -10.84
C ALA A 85 7.99 0.53 -9.86
N LEU A 86 8.14 0.91 -8.60
CA LEU A 86 7.15 0.58 -7.59
C LEU A 86 5.85 1.33 -7.84
N VAL A 87 5.93 2.62 -8.17
CA VAL A 87 4.73 3.39 -8.45
C VAL A 87 3.99 2.79 -9.64
N HIS A 88 4.73 2.42 -10.68
CA HIS A 88 4.11 1.80 -11.86
C HIS A 88 3.42 0.50 -11.49
N SER A 89 4.06 -0.32 -10.68
CA SER A 89 3.49 -1.59 -10.24
C SER A 89 2.23 -1.38 -9.41
N LEU A 90 2.25 -0.41 -8.49
CA LEU A 90 1.07 -0.14 -7.65
C LEU A 90 -0.10 0.32 -8.50
N LYS A 91 0.16 1.20 -9.47
CA LYS A 91 -0.90 1.69 -10.33
C LYS A 91 -1.45 0.60 -11.21
N ALA A 92 -0.59 -0.28 -11.71
CA ALA A 92 -1.04 -1.39 -12.54
C ALA A 92 -1.91 -2.36 -11.74
N GLN A 93 -1.52 -2.66 -10.51
CA GLN A 93 -2.30 -3.55 -9.67
C GLN A 93 -3.62 -2.92 -9.27
N LEU A 94 -3.64 -1.62 -9.03
CA LEU A 94 -4.87 -0.91 -8.74
C LEU A 94 -5.82 -0.98 -9.93
N GLN A 95 -5.31 -0.75 -11.13
CA GLN A 95 -6.14 -0.80 -12.31
C GLN A 95 -6.72 -2.20 -12.51
N GLN A 96 -5.93 -3.22 -12.23
CA GLN A 96 -6.38 -4.58 -12.36
C GLN A 96 -7.52 -4.87 -11.37
N GLU A 97 -7.38 -4.39 -10.14
CA GLU A 97 -8.42 -4.57 -9.13
C GLU A 97 -9.71 -3.86 -9.55
N LEU A 98 -9.59 -2.65 -10.07
CA LEU A 98 -10.75 -1.90 -10.49
C LEU A 98 -11.43 -2.56 -11.69
N ALA A 99 -10.66 -3.12 -12.60
CA ALA A 99 -11.21 -3.83 -13.75
C ALA A 99 -11.98 -5.07 -13.30
N LEU A 100 -11.45 -5.79 -12.34
CA LEU A 100 -12.13 -6.97 -11.81
C LEU A 100 -13.42 -6.58 -11.07
N ALA A 101 -13.39 -5.46 -10.38
CA ALA A 101 -14.57 -5.00 -9.66
C ALA A 101 -15.70 -4.60 -10.60
N HIS A 102 -15.34 -4.15 -11.81
CA HIS A 102 -16.35 -3.75 -12.76
C HIS A 102 -16.69 -4.84 -13.73
N GLY A 103 -15.88 -5.82 -13.82
CA GLY A 103 -16.03 -6.85 -14.79
C GLY A 103 -17.06 -7.86 -14.43
#